data_5709bdb1ecba3d60f2641e3fe073129f
#
_entry.id   5709bdb1ecba3d60f2641e3fe073129f
#
_cell.length_a   1.000
_cell.length_b   1.000
_cell.length_c   1.000
_cell.angle_alpha   90.00
_cell.angle_beta   90.00
_cell.angle_gamma   90.00
#
_symmetry.space_group_name_H-M   'P 1'
#
loop_
_entity.id
_entity.type
_entity.pdbx_description
1 polymer ?
#
loop_
_entity_poly.entity_id
_entity_poly.type
_entity_poly.pdbx_seq_one_letter_code
_entity_poly.pdbx_strand_id
1 'polypeptide(L)'
;VEQLDQSPFPEFERRNYLVDQSINDRGILIDLNMAGNAISFDEVYTEEMTDRMKELTGLDNPNSLAQLKTWLKTNFRLEFPALGKPEILEYFKNTPDAPDLVKEVLGGRLALSKTSTKKYIAMLNCAAKDQRAHGLFQFYGANRTGRWSSRMIQLQNLPQNHMKDLDLARSMVEKGDYDLIEMCYGNIPNVLSELIRTAFIAPEGKMFAVADFSAIEARVLSWLAQEKWRLDVFNTHGKIYEASASLMFGVPIEQVTKGSDLRQRGKTAELALGYEGSVNAMEKMDKEKKLSKKE
;
A
#
# COMPACT_ATOMS: atom_id res chain seq x y z
N VAL A 1 16.42 -29.24 25.41
CA VAL A 1 16.57 -29.17 23.96
C VAL A 1 16.14 -30.48 23.33
N GLU A 2 16.57 -31.65 23.87
CA GLU A 2 16.19 -32.96 23.35
C GLU A 2 14.69 -33.26 23.39
N GLN A 3 13.93 -32.64 24.30
CA GLN A 3 12.47 -32.80 24.38
C GLN A 3 11.70 -32.00 23.33
N LEU A 4 12.35 -31.10 22.61
CA LEU A 4 11.72 -30.25 21.55
C LEU A 4 11.82 -30.89 20.16
N ASP A 5 12.57 -31.97 20.01
CA ASP A 5 12.80 -32.68 18.73
C ASP A 5 11.78 -33.80 18.48
N GLN A 6 10.52 -33.60 18.87
CA GLN A 6 9.50 -34.65 18.74
C GLN A 6 8.82 -34.71 17.37
N SER A 7 9.07 -33.74 16.49
CA SER A 7 8.55 -33.74 15.12
C SER A 7 9.67 -33.38 14.15
N PRO A 8 10.09 -34.34 13.31
CA PRO A 8 11.12 -34.05 12.31
C PRO A 8 10.62 -32.90 11.38
N PHE A 9 11.48 -31.91 11.17
CA PHE A 9 11.19 -30.81 10.24
C PHE A 9 11.09 -31.40 8.83
N PRO A 10 9.92 -31.33 8.15
CA PRO A 10 9.75 -31.96 6.86
C PRO A 10 10.80 -31.46 5.86
N GLU A 11 11.33 -32.34 5.02
CA GLU A 11 12.39 -31.99 4.05
C GLU A 11 12.00 -30.83 3.14
N PHE A 12 10.73 -30.78 2.72
CA PHE A 12 10.17 -29.67 1.95
C PHE A 12 10.29 -28.34 2.70
N GLU A 13 9.91 -28.29 3.96
CA GLU A 13 9.98 -27.08 4.77
C GLU A 13 11.43 -26.71 5.11
N ARG A 14 12.28 -27.69 5.28
CA ARG A 14 13.71 -27.46 5.48
C ARG A 14 14.33 -26.73 4.29
N ARG A 15 14.00 -27.14 3.07
CA ARG A 15 14.44 -26.42 1.85
C ARG A 15 13.96 -24.98 1.82
N ASN A 16 12.69 -24.75 2.11
CA ASN A 16 12.12 -23.41 2.17
C ASN A 16 12.80 -22.55 3.25
N TYR A 17 13.10 -23.13 4.41
CA TYR A 17 13.85 -22.46 5.47
C TYR A 17 15.27 -22.08 5.03
N LEU A 18 15.98 -22.97 4.35
CA LEU A 18 17.31 -22.66 3.82
C LEU A 18 17.28 -21.55 2.77
N VAL A 19 16.24 -21.50 1.94
CA VAL A 19 16.00 -20.38 1.01
C VAL A 19 15.77 -19.07 1.78
N ASP A 20 14.94 -19.09 2.84
CA ASP A 20 14.71 -17.94 3.71
C ASP A 20 16.02 -17.42 4.31
N GLN A 21 16.87 -18.32 4.85
CA GLN A 21 18.17 -17.93 5.40
C GLN A 21 19.05 -17.30 4.32
N SER A 22 19.13 -17.90 3.14
CA SER A 22 19.92 -17.38 2.03
C SER A 22 19.44 -15.99 1.55
N ILE A 23 18.12 -15.74 1.55
CA ILE A 23 17.54 -14.44 1.21
C ILE A 23 17.90 -13.41 2.29
N ASN A 24 17.73 -13.76 3.57
CA ASN A 24 18.02 -12.89 4.69
C ASN A 24 19.51 -12.56 4.82
N ASP A 25 20.39 -13.53 4.59
CA ASP A 25 21.85 -13.34 4.60
C ASP A 25 22.33 -12.47 3.44
N ARG A 26 21.74 -12.63 2.25
CA ARG A 26 22.05 -11.80 1.09
C ARG A 26 21.62 -10.35 1.30
N GLY A 27 20.47 -10.14 1.93
CA GLY A 27 19.86 -8.84 2.09
C GLY A 27 19.50 -8.16 0.76
N ILE A 28 18.96 -6.95 0.85
CA ILE A 28 18.63 -6.12 -0.29
C ILE A 28 19.40 -4.80 -0.24
N LEU A 29 19.98 -4.40 -1.36
CA LEU A 29 20.74 -3.15 -1.46
C LEU A 29 19.77 -1.96 -1.44
N ILE A 30 20.12 -0.93 -0.68
CA ILE A 30 19.31 0.28 -0.50
C ILE A 30 20.11 1.48 -1.02
N ASP A 31 19.42 2.33 -1.77
CA ASP A 31 19.93 3.65 -2.13
C ASP A 31 19.83 4.59 -0.92
N LEU A 32 20.93 4.63 -0.15
CA LEU A 32 20.99 5.42 1.09
C LEU A 32 20.97 6.92 0.84
N ASN A 33 21.51 7.38 -0.31
CA ASN A 33 21.47 8.78 -0.68
C ASN A 33 20.03 9.24 -0.94
N MET A 34 19.31 8.49 -1.77
CA MET A 34 17.91 8.76 -2.03
C MET A 34 17.07 8.68 -0.75
N ALA A 35 17.29 7.67 0.10
CA ALA A 35 16.55 7.52 1.35
C ALA A 35 16.81 8.69 2.32
N GLY A 36 18.06 9.16 2.41
CA GLY A 36 18.43 10.33 3.21
C GLY A 36 17.77 11.61 2.72
N ASN A 37 17.84 11.88 1.42
CA ASN A 37 17.20 13.05 0.82
C ASN A 37 15.67 13.02 1.00
N ALA A 38 15.05 11.84 0.87
CA ALA A 38 13.62 11.69 1.10
C ALA A 38 13.20 12.02 2.55
N ILE A 39 14.03 11.69 3.53
CA ILE A 39 13.79 12.08 4.93
C ILE A 39 13.89 13.59 5.08
N SER A 40 14.97 14.22 4.58
CA SER A 40 15.11 15.66 4.64
C SER A 40 13.96 16.40 3.97
N PHE A 41 13.48 15.90 2.84
CA PHE A 41 12.32 16.48 2.14
C PHE A 41 11.02 16.37 2.95
N ASP A 42 10.81 15.23 3.61
CA ASP A 42 9.64 15.03 4.50
C ASP A 42 9.69 15.95 5.73
N GLU A 43 10.90 16.19 6.27
CA GLU A 43 11.13 17.10 7.40
C GLU A 43 10.83 18.54 7.01
N VAL A 44 11.40 19.04 5.89
CA VAL A 44 11.15 20.40 5.38
C VAL A 44 9.67 20.62 5.13
N TYR A 45 9.03 19.71 4.39
CA TYR A 45 7.60 19.81 4.10
C TYR A 45 6.74 19.77 5.37
N THR A 46 7.11 18.97 6.34
CA THR A 46 6.39 18.88 7.63
C THR A 46 6.46 20.17 8.42
N GLU A 47 7.62 20.82 8.44
CA GLU A 47 7.82 22.12 9.07
C GLU A 47 7.00 23.21 8.37
N GLU A 48 7.16 23.36 7.08
CA GLU A 48 6.43 24.36 6.26
C GLU A 48 4.90 24.19 6.38
N MET A 49 4.41 22.96 6.25
CA MET A 49 2.98 22.69 6.35
C MET A 49 2.46 22.91 7.78
N THR A 50 3.24 22.58 8.81
CA THR A 50 2.86 22.82 10.21
C THR A 50 2.76 24.32 10.48
N ASP A 51 3.70 25.12 10.00
CA ASP A 51 3.66 26.57 10.19
C ASP A 51 2.54 27.20 9.37
N ARG A 52 2.32 26.75 8.15
CA ARG A 52 1.16 27.14 7.36
C ARG A 52 -0.16 26.84 8.06
N MET A 53 -0.29 25.67 8.66
CA MET A 53 -1.51 25.33 9.43
C MET A 53 -1.66 26.15 10.71
N LYS A 54 -0.57 26.56 11.38
CA LYS A 54 -0.63 27.50 12.51
C LYS A 54 -1.16 28.88 12.05
N GLU A 55 -0.64 29.39 10.95
CA GLU A 55 -1.11 30.66 10.36
C GLU A 55 -2.61 30.62 10.04
N LEU A 56 -3.07 29.54 9.39
CA LEU A 56 -4.46 29.39 8.98
C LEU A 56 -5.43 29.21 10.14
N THR A 57 -5.01 28.52 11.19
CA THR A 57 -5.91 28.11 12.27
C THR A 57 -5.75 28.91 13.55
N GLY A 58 -4.59 29.54 13.75
CA GLY A 58 -4.23 30.18 15.03
C GLY A 58 -3.97 29.19 16.16
N LEU A 59 -3.84 27.88 15.86
CA LEU A 59 -3.60 26.82 16.85
C LEU A 59 -2.10 26.68 17.16
N ASP A 60 -1.75 26.52 18.42
CA ASP A 60 -0.38 26.23 18.83
C ASP A 60 0.12 24.89 18.25
N ASN A 61 -0.77 23.89 18.25
CA ASN A 61 -0.48 22.56 17.70
C ASN A 61 -1.58 22.10 16.74
N PRO A 62 -1.49 22.45 15.45
CA PRO A 62 -2.48 22.05 14.44
C PRO A 62 -2.49 20.54 14.16
N ASN A 63 -1.47 19.79 14.61
CA ASN A 63 -1.45 18.33 14.53
C ASN A 63 -2.29 17.66 15.64
N SER A 64 -2.69 18.38 16.68
CA SER A 64 -3.57 17.88 17.72
C SER A 64 -4.98 17.67 17.18
N LEU A 65 -5.43 16.41 17.13
CA LEU A 65 -6.79 16.08 16.70
C LEU A 65 -7.87 16.78 17.54
N ALA A 66 -7.64 16.93 18.84
CA ALA A 66 -8.58 17.60 19.73
C ALA A 66 -8.69 19.08 19.41
N GLN A 67 -7.56 19.80 19.27
CA GLN A 67 -7.56 21.22 18.93
C GLN A 67 -8.18 21.46 17.56
N LEU A 68 -7.81 20.65 16.56
CA LEU A 68 -8.31 20.80 15.20
C LEU A 68 -9.83 20.53 15.10
N LYS A 69 -10.34 19.50 15.80
CA LYS A 69 -11.79 19.25 15.89
C LYS A 69 -12.54 20.41 16.52
N THR A 70 -12.00 20.96 17.64
CA THR A 70 -12.58 22.11 18.31
C THR A 70 -12.61 23.32 17.38
N TRP A 71 -11.51 23.57 16.67
CA TRP A 71 -11.41 24.69 15.72
C TRP A 71 -12.44 24.56 14.57
N LEU A 72 -12.58 23.38 13.96
CA LEU A 72 -13.56 23.10 12.91
C LEU A 72 -15.00 23.27 13.41
N LYS A 73 -15.29 22.80 14.63
CA LYS A 73 -16.62 22.96 15.23
C LYS A 73 -16.95 24.41 15.52
N THR A 74 -16.00 25.16 16.11
CA THR A 74 -16.23 26.56 16.51
C THR A 74 -16.38 27.50 15.30
N ASN A 75 -15.51 27.37 14.30
CA ASN A 75 -15.46 28.30 13.19
C ASN A 75 -16.39 27.94 12.02
N PHE A 76 -16.64 26.65 11.80
CA PHE A 76 -17.40 26.15 10.64
C PHE A 76 -18.61 25.28 11.03
N ARG A 77 -18.85 25.01 12.30
CA ARG A 77 -19.89 24.11 12.80
C ARG A 77 -19.77 22.69 12.22
N LEU A 78 -18.54 22.27 11.89
CA LEU A 78 -18.24 20.98 11.36
C LEU A 78 -17.84 20.02 12.50
N GLU A 79 -18.55 18.91 12.60
CA GLU A 79 -18.25 17.86 13.57
C GLU A 79 -17.76 16.60 12.85
N PHE A 80 -16.58 16.12 13.26
CA PHE A 80 -16.01 14.89 12.75
C PHE A 80 -15.89 13.86 13.88
N PRO A 81 -16.41 12.64 13.74
CA PRO A 81 -16.18 11.55 14.70
C PRO A 81 -14.70 11.20 14.79
N ALA A 82 -14.02 11.15 13.63
CA ALA A 82 -12.58 11.02 13.49
C ALA A 82 -12.06 11.97 12.41
N LEU A 83 -10.77 12.37 12.46
CA LEU A 83 -10.10 13.14 11.42
C LEU A 83 -9.04 12.25 10.74
N GLY A 84 -9.45 11.04 10.36
CA GLY A 84 -8.67 10.13 9.55
C GLY A 84 -8.90 10.36 8.06
N LYS A 85 -8.09 9.67 7.24
CA LYS A 85 -8.19 9.77 5.78
C LYS A 85 -9.58 9.41 5.23
N PRO A 86 -10.28 8.35 5.71
CA PRO A 86 -11.61 8.00 5.20
C PRO A 86 -12.63 9.12 5.42
N GLU A 87 -12.69 9.67 6.62
CA GLU A 87 -13.65 10.69 7.01
C GLU A 87 -13.44 12.00 6.25
N ILE A 88 -12.19 12.41 6.08
CA ILE A 88 -11.85 13.64 5.34
C ILE A 88 -12.17 13.46 3.84
N LEU A 89 -11.85 12.32 3.24
CA LEU A 89 -12.18 12.06 1.84
C LEU A 89 -13.70 11.95 1.62
N GLU A 90 -14.43 11.35 2.55
CA GLU A 90 -15.89 11.30 2.49
C GLU A 90 -16.49 12.72 2.60
N TYR A 91 -15.96 13.56 3.48
CA TYR A 91 -16.37 14.96 3.57
C TYR A 91 -16.15 15.72 2.25
N PHE A 92 -14.97 15.62 1.63
CA PHE A 92 -14.69 16.26 0.35
C PHE A 92 -15.60 15.77 -0.77
N LYS A 93 -15.92 14.46 -0.79
CA LYS A 93 -16.84 13.90 -1.76
C LYS A 93 -18.27 14.42 -1.62
N ASN A 94 -18.74 14.58 -0.38
CA ASN A 94 -20.10 14.99 -0.07
C ASN A 94 -20.28 16.51 -0.02
N THR A 95 -19.19 17.27 0.02
CA THR A 95 -19.19 18.72 0.15
C THR A 95 -18.16 19.33 -0.82
N PRO A 96 -18.40 19.26 -2.14
CA PRO A 96 -17.48 19.80 -3.15
C PRO A 96 -17.29 21.32 -2.99
N ASP A 97 -18.30 22.03 -2.52
CA ASP A 97 -18.31 23.48 -2.29
C ASP A 97 -17.85 23.87 -0.86
N ALA A 98 -17.13 22.99 -0.18
CA ALA A 98 -16.55 23.31 1.13
C ALA A 98 -15.67 24.58 1.06
N PRO A 99 -15.64 25.41 2.11
CA PRO A 99 -14.79 26.58 2.16
C PRO A 99 -13.32 26.23 1.88
N ASP A 100 -12.63 27.07 1.10
CA ASP A 100 -11.24 26.82 0.70
C ASP A 100 -10.32 26.67 1.91
N LEU A 101 -10.53 27.46 2.97
CA LEU A 101 -9.79 27.34 4.22
C LEU A 101 -9.97 25.94 4.86
N VAL A 102 -11.19 25.40 4.84
CA VAL A 102 -11.44 24.03 5.36
C VAL A 102 -10.75 22.99 4.49
N LYS A 103 -10.80 23.15 3.15
CA LYS A 103 -10.10 22.26 2.23
C LYS A 103 -8.60 22.28 2.45
N GLU A 104 -8.01 23.47 2.61
CA GLU A 104 -6.57 23.63 2.86
C GLU A 104 -6.16 22.99 4.20
N VAL A 105 -6.87 23.28 5.28
CA VAL A 105 -6.57 22.73 6.62
C VAL A 105 -6.75 21.20 6.67
N LEU A 106 -7.82 20.66 6.09
CA LEU A 106 -8.02 19.21 6.05
C LEU A 106 -7.03 18.52 5.09
N GLY A 107 -6.66 19.17 3.99
CA GLY A 107 -5.60 18.73 3.09
C GLY A 107 -4.25 18.67 3.78
N GLY A 108 -3.86 19.71 4.50
CA GLY A 108 -2.65 19.75 5.33
C GLY A 108 -2.66 18.65 6.39
N ARG A 109 -3.79 18.44 7.06
CA ARG A 109 -3.96 17.33 8.01
C ARG A 109 -3.71 15.96 7.36
N LEU A 110 -4.22 15.73 6.16
CA LEU A 110 -3.98 14.47 5.43
C LEU A 110 -2.50 14.30 5.08
N ALA A 111 -1.85 15.35 4.61
CA ALA A 111 -0.44 15.33 4.26
C ALA A 111 0.44 15.01 5.49
N LEU A 112 0.25 15.73 6.59
CA LEU A 112 0.98 15.52 7.85
C LEU A 112 0.68 14.16 8.53
N SER A 113 -0.45 13.54 8.24
CA SER A 113 -0.79 12.23 8.79
C SER A 113 -0.13 11.06 8.06
N LYS A 114 0.59 11.33 6.98
CA LYS A 114 1.16 10.29 6.15
C LYS A 114 2.38 9.65 6.83
N THR A 115 2.30 8.35 7.07
CA THR A 115 3.34 7.60 7.79
C THR A 115 4.24 6.75 6.89
N SER A 116 3.95 6.74 5.58
CA SER A 116 4.70 5.92 4.63
C SER A 116 6.16 6.33 4.49
N THR A 117 6.47 7.62 4.65
CA THR A 117 7.83 8.18 4.63
C THR A 117 8.73 7.62 5.73
N LYS A 118 8.16 7.17 6.87
CA LYS A 118 8.90 6.47 7.92
C LYS A 118 9.62 5.20 7.45
N LYS A 119 9.26 4.68 6.26
CA LYS A 119 9.98 3.56 5.64
C LYS A 119 11.41 3.92 5.28
N TYR A 120 11.69 5.15 4.88
CA TYR A 120 13.05 5.61 4.62
C TYR A 120 13.92 5.62 5.89
N ILE A 121 13.36 6.07 7.02
CA ILE A 121 14.04 5.98 8.32
C ILE A 121 14.32 4.51 8.68
N ALA A 122 13.36 3.62 8.46
CA ALA A 122 13.57 2.20 8.69
C ALA A 122 14.66 1.61 7.76
N MET A 123 14.75 2.06 6.51
CA MET A 123 15.81 1.67 5.58
C MET A 123 17.21 2.08 6.08
N LEU A 124 17.38 3.33 6.50
CA LEU A 124 18.66 3.81 7.04
C LEU A 124 19.04 3.05 8.33
N ASN A 125 18.07 2.81 9.21
CA ASN A 125 18.34 2.10 10.47
C ASN A 125 18.65 0.61 10.29
N CYS A 126 18.20 0.00 9.19
CA CYS A 126 18.42 -1.42 8.90
C CYS A 126 19.60 -1.68 7.98
N ALA A 127 20.11 -0.65 7.31
CA ALA A 127 21.23 -0.81 6.38
C ALA A 127 22.52 -1.12 7.14
N ALA A 128 23.20 -2.21 6.74
CA ALA A 128 24.50 -2.58 7.24
C ALA A 128 25.61 -1.81 6.50
N LYS A 129 26.88 -2.11 6.83
CA LYS A 129 28.04 -1.44 6.22
C LYS A 129 28.15 -1.64 4.71
N ASP A 130 27.59 -2.71 4.19
CA ASP A 130 27.50 -3.03 2.75
C ASP A 130 26.28 -2.37 2.06
N GLN A 131 25.60 -1.45 2.75
CA GLN A 131 24.39 -0.75 2.29
C GLN A 131 23.18 -1.69 2.06
N ARG A 132 23.21 -2.89 2.62
CA ARG A 132 22.12 -3.85 2.50
C ARG A 132 21.34 -3.95 3.80
N ALA A 133 20.04 -4.14 3.68
CA ALA A 133 19.20 -4.57 4.79
C ALA A 133 19.08 -6.09 4.79
N HIS A 134 19.53 -6.70 5.87
CA HIS A 134 19.51 -8.14 6.09
C HIS A 134 18.40 -8.55 7.05
N GLY A 135 18.00 -9.83 7.05
CA GLY A 135 17.04 -10.36 8.01
C GLY A 135 15.63 -9.79 7.91
N LEU A 136 15.21 -9.37 6.71
CA LEU A 136 13.92 -8.69 6.49
C LEU A 136 12.72 -9.63 6.48
N PHE A 137 12.95 -10.94 6.40
CA PHE A 137 11.90 -11.95 6.33
C PHE A 137 11.90 -12.88 7.52
N GLN A 138 10.74 -13.40 7.83
CA GLN A 138 10.54 -14.45 8.82
C GLN A 138 9.82 -15.61 8.16
N PHE A 139 10.52 -16.74 8.09
CA PHE A 139 9.95 -18.02 7.68
C PHE A 139 8.76 -18.37 8.57
N TYR A 140 7.64 -18.78 7.98
CA TYR A 140 6.40 -19.11 8.70
C TYR A 140 5.89 -18.00 9.64
N GLY A 141 6.23 -16.75 9.37
CA GLY A 141 5.90 -15.62 10.26
C GLY A 141 4.40 -15.34 10.38
N ALA A 142 3.60 -15.75 9.40
CA ALA A 142 2.14 -15.71 9.47
C ALA A 142 1.61 -17.06 9.97
N ASN A 143 1.52 -17.25 11.27
CA ASN A 143 1.26 -18.53 11.94
C ASN A 143 0.02 -19.30 11.43
N ARG A 144 -1.04 -18.59 10.99
CA ARG A 144 -2.27 -19.23 10.52
C ARG A 144 -2.18 -19.81 9.10
N THR A 145 -1.31 -19.25 8.28
CA THR A 145 -1.26 -19.55 6.84
C THR A 145 0.08 -20.11 6.39
N GLY A 146 1.09 -20.12 7.26
CA GLY A 146 2.45 -20.53 6.92
C GLY A 146 3.18 -19.60 5.93
N ARG A 147 2.61 -18.41 5.63
CA ARG A 147 3.25 -17.44 4.73
C ARG A 147 4.46 -16.78 5.41
N TRP A 148 5.45 -16.38 4.62
CA TRP A 148 6.48 -15.46 5.10
C TRP A 148 5.85 -14.17 5.61
N SER A 149 6.34 -13.65 6.71
CA SER A 149 6.09 -12.27 7.12
C SER A 149 7.34 -11.42 6.93
N SER A 150 7.17 -10.10 6.96
CA SER A 150 8.30 -9.17 6.91
C SER A 150 8.56 -8.54 8.26
N ARG A 151 9.81 -8.18 8.47
CA ARG A 151 10.30 -7.46 9.64
C ARG A 151 10.82 -6.08 9.25
N MET A 152 11.05 -5.22 10.22
CA MET A 152 11.69 -3.91 10.09
C MET A 152 11.00 -3.05 9.00
N ILE A 153 11.50 -3.06 7.77
CA ILE A 153 10.96 -2.26 6.66
C ILE A 153 9.57 -2.73 6.23
N GLN A 154 9.23 -4.00 6.48
CA GLN A 154 7.95 -4.63 6.09
C GLN A 154 7.68 -4.55 4.59
N LEU A 155 8.50 -5.21 3.79
CA LEU A 155 8.48 -5.17 2.32
C LEU A 155 7.11 -5.54 1.71
N GLN A 156 6.34 -6.46 2.35
CA GLN A 156 5.01 -6.84 1.87
C GLN A 156 3.97 -5.71 1.98
N ASN A 157 4.22 -4.70 2.82
CA ASN A 157 3.30 -3.60 3.11
C ASN A 157 3.72 -2.27 2.46
N LEU A 158 4.58 -2.31 1.47
CA LEU A 158 4.98 -1.10 0.75
C LEU A 158 3.87 -0.61 -0.18
N PRO A 159 3.67 0.72 -0.30
CA PRO A 159 2.71 1.28 -1.24
C PRO A 159 2.96 0.82 -2.67
N GLN A 160 1.90 0.77 -3.47
CA GLN A 160 2.03 0.56 -4.91
C GLN A 160 2.36 1.89 -5.59
N ASN A 161 3.10 1.82 -6.69
CA ASN A 161 3.44 2.98 -7.52
C ASN A 161 2.32 3.20 -8.55
N HIS A 162 1.83 4.42 -8.64
CA HIS A 162 0.80 4.84 -9.62
C HIS A 162 1.27 6.02 -10.47
N MET A 163 2.37 6.66 -10.08
CA MET A 163 2.99 7.78 -10.77
C MET A 163 3.55 7.34 -12.13
N LYS A 164 3.26 8.12 -13.19
CA LYS A 164 3.70 7.80 -14.55
C LYS A 164 5.16 8.17 -14.80
N ASP A 165 5.62 9.23 -14.19
CA ASP A 165 6.96 9.82 -14.32
C ASP A 165 7.86 9.52 -13.12
N LEU A 166 7.76 8.28 -12.63
CA LEU A 166 8.44 7.81 -11.42
C LEU A 166 9.96 8.03 -11.47
N ASP A 167 10.58 7.76 -12.63
CA ASP A 167 12.04 7.91 -12.80
C ASP A 167 12.48 9.37 -12.72
N LEU A 168 11.68 10.30 -13.24
CA LEU A 168 11.95 11.73 -13.16
C LEU A 168 11.88 12.19 -11.70
N ALA A 169 10.80 11.87 -10.98
CA ALA A 169 10.65 12.19 -9.58
C ALA A 169 11.79 11.58 -8.73
N ARG A 170 12.16 10.33 -9.01
CA ARG A 170 13.28 9.67 -8.36
C ARG A 170 14.60 10.44 -8.56
N SER A 171 14.89 10.86 -9.78
CA SER A 171 16.12 11.59 -10.09
C SER A 171 16.22 12.95 -9.38
N MET A 172 15.09 13.63 -9.15
CA MET A 172 15.01 14.87 -8.40
C MET A 172 15.35 14.63 -6.90
N VAL A 173 14.78 13.58 -6.30
CA VAL A 173 15.09 13.20 -4.91
C VAL A 173 16.57 12.80 -4.77
N GLU A 174 17.12 12.02 -5.69
CA GLU A 174 18.54 11.62 -5.67
C GLU A 174 19.48 12.84 -5.72
N LYS A 175 19.10 13.88 -6.48
CA LYS A 175 19.89 15.13 -6.58
C LYS A 175 19.71 16.06 -5.39
N GLY A 176 18.73 15.81 -4.54
CA GLY A 176 18.43 16.69 -3.40
C GLY A 176 17.72 17.98 -3.80
N ASP A 177 16.99 18.00 -4.91
CA ASP A 177 16.32 19.18 -5.47
C ASP A 177 14.87 19.29 -4.96
N TYR A 178 14.71 19.78 -3.73
CA TYR A 178 13.40 19.93 -3.06
C TYR A 178 12.51 20.91 -3.82
N ASP A 179 13.03 22.08 -4.19
CA ASP A 179 12.24 23.15 -4.83
C ASP A 179 11.65 22.67 -6.16
N LEU A 180 12.42 21.89 -6.92
CA LEU A 180 11.96 21.36 -8.20
C LEU A 180 10.84 20.32 -8.01
N ILE A 181 10.94 19.44 -7.01
CA ILE A 181 9.86 18.48 -6.70
C ILE A 181 8.62 19.21 -6.22
N GLU A 182 8.78 20.20 -5.34
CA GLU A 182 7.65 20.98 -4.84
C GLU A 182 6.94 21.70 -6.01
N MET A 183 7.70 22.36 -6.87
CA MET A 183 7.16 23.05 -8.05
C MET A 183 6.43 22.10 -9.01
N CYS A 184 6.96 20.90 -9.25
CA CYS A 184 6.39 19.96 -10.21
C CYS A 184 5.19 19.18 -9.65
N TYR A 185 5.18 18.85 -8.36
CA TYR A 185 4.22 17.89 -7.78
C TYR A 185 3.43 18.44 -6.60
N GLY A 186 3.89 19.47 -5.93
CA GLY A 186 3.23 20.15 -4.81
C GLY A 186 3.13 19.31 -3.53
N ASN A 187 2.67 18.07 -3.62
CA ASN A 187 2.48 17.22 -2.44
C ASN A 187 3.65 16.24 -2.24
N ILE A 188 4.68 16.71 -1.56
CA ILE A 188 5.93 15.96 -1.31
C ILE A 188 5.69 14.59 -0.65
N PRO A 189 4.91 14.44 0.44
CA PRO A 189 4.68 13.13 1.05
C PRO A 189 4.01 12.12 0.11
N ASN A 190 3.23 12.57 -0.87
CA ASN A 190 2.66 11.68 -1.87
C ASN A 190 3.74 11.17 -2.82
N VAL A 191 4.58 12.05 -3.34
CA VAL A 191 5.71 11.67 -4.22
C VAL A 191 6.63 10.70 -3.50
N LEU A 192 7.07 11.04 -2.29
CA LEU A 192 7.94 10.18 -1.49
C LEU A 192 7.32 8.81 -1.23
N SER A 193 6.00 8.74 -1.00
CA SER A 193 5.30 7.46 -0.84
C SER A 193 5.32 6.60 -2.10
N GLU A 194 5.18 7.21 -3.27
CA GLU A 194 5.28 6.53 -4.57
C GLU A 194 6.70 6.00 -4.83
N LEU A 195 7.73 6.70 -4.34
CA LEU A 195 9.14 6.38 -4.57
C LEU A 195 9.72 5.32 -3.64
N ILE A 196 9.03 4.90 -2.57
CA ILE A 196 9.60 3.99 -1.55
C ILE A 196 10.19 2.71 -2.18
N ARG A 197 9.51 2.10 -3.15
CA ARG A 197 9.98 0.87 -3.79
C ARG A 197 11.24 1.09 -4.61
N THR A 198 11.44 2.28 -5.14
CA THR A 198 12.60 2.61 -5.98
C THR A 198 13.89 2.79 -5.19
N ALA A 199 13.80 2.92 -3.85
CA ALA A 199 14.96 2.93 -2.98
C ALA A 199 15.66 1.55 -2.86
N PHE A 200 14.97 0.46 -3.24
CA PHE A 200 15.60 -0.85 -3.36
C PHE A 200 16.23 -0.97 -4.75
N ILE A 201 17.53 -1.16 -4.79
CA ILE A 201 18.30 -1.18 -6.04
C ILE A 201 18.99 -2.52 -6.25
N ALA A 202 19.19 -2.88 -7.51
CA ALA A 202 20.03 -4.02 -7.85
C ALA A 202 21.51 -3.60 -7.80
N PRO A 203 22.45 -4.51 -7.43
CA PRO A 203 23.87 -4.24 -7.58
C PRO A 203 24.23 -3.93 -9.02
N GLU A 204 25.36 -3.27 -9.23
CA GLU A 204 25.88 -2.96 -10.57
C GLU A 204 25.94 -4.21 -11.45
N GLY A 205 25.49 -4.10 -12.69
CA GLY A 205 25.41 -5.20 -13.65
C GLY A 205 24.36 -6.26 -13.35
N LYS A 206 23.45 -6.02 -12.39
CA LYS A 206 22.32 -6.89 -12.03
C LYS A 206 20.99 -6.17 -12.24
N MET A 207 19.92 -6.95 -12.28
CA MET A 207 18.54 -6.45 -12.33
C MET A 207 17.65 -7.27 -11.41
N PHE A 208 16.51 -6.69 -11.00
CA PHE A 208 15.46 -7.45 -10.35
C PHE A 208 14.65 -8.22 -11.39
N ALA A 209 14.50 -9.54 -11.20
CA ALA A 209 13.47 -10.32 -11.87
C ALA A 209 12.24 -10.37 -10.95
N VAL A 210 11.17 -9.71 -11.37
CA VAL A 210 9.92 -9.62 -10.58
C VAL A 210 8.87 -10.48 -11.24
N ALA A 211 8.39 -11.50 -10.52
CA ALA A 211 7.33 -12.39 -10.99
C ALA A 211 6.34 -12.69 -9.86
N ASP A 212 5.08 -12.82 -10.22
CA ASP A 212 3.99 -13.17 -9.30
C ASP A 212 3.04 -14.17 -9.96
N PHE A 213 2.50 -15.10 -9.18
CA PHE A 213 1.51 -16.05 -9.67
C PHE A 213 0.14 -15.36 -9.79
N SER A 214 -0.33 -15.22 -11.02
CA SER A 214 -1.63 -14.61 -11.29
C SER A 214 -2.77 -15.40 -10.64
N ALA A 215 -3.49 -14.75 -9.70
CA ALA A 215 -4.67 -15.29 -9.03
C ALA A 215 -4.47 -16.70 -8.43
N ILE A 216 -3.30 -16.96 -7.81
CA ILE A 216 -2.93 -18.31 -7.36
C ILE A 216 -3.95 -18.92 -6.38
N GLU A 217 -4.49 -18.13 -5.48
CA GLU A 217 -5.48 -18.61 -4.51
C GLU A 217 -6.78 -19.06 -5.18
N ALA A 218 -7.28 -18.28 -6.16
CA ALA A 218 -8.45 -18.65 -6.95
C ALA A 218 -8.18 -19.91 -7.78
N ARG A 219 -6.97 -20.10 -8.32
CA ARG A 219 -6.58 -21.31 -9.05
C ARG A 219 -6.60 -22.55 -8.16
N VAL A 220 -5.96 -22.45 -6.99
CA VAL A 220 -5.90 -23.56 -6.02
C VAL A 220 -7.29 -23.90 -5.50
N LEU A 221 -8.09 -22.90 -5.16
CA LEU A 221 -9.47 -23.10 -4.70
C LEU A 221 -10.33 -23.79 -5.75
N SER A 222 -10.26 -23.33 -7.01
CA SER A 222 -10.99 -23.92 -8.13
C SER A 222 -10.56 -25.38 -8.39
N TRP A 223 -9.26 -25.66 -8.25
CA TRP A 223 -8.73 -27.01 -8.39
C TRP A 223 -9.21 -27.93 -7.24
N LEU A 224 -9.16 -27.47 -6.01
CA LEU A 224 -9.67 -28.21 -4.86
C LEU A 224 -11.19 -28.48 -4.96
N ALA A 225 -11.95 -27.49 -5.38
CA ALA A 225 -13.39 -27.59 -5.55
C ALA A 225 -13.80 -28.35 -6.82
N GLN A 226 -12.88 -28.68 -7.72
CA GLN A 226 -13.11 -29.30 -9.04
C GLN A 226 -14.13 -28.50 -9.88
N GLU A 227 -14.08 -27.16 -9.78
CA GLU A 227 -15.02 -26.26 -10.45
C GLU A 227 -14.63 -26.06 -11.92
N LYS A 228 -15.23 -26.83 -12.81
CA LYS A 228 -14.83 -26.96 -14.21
C LYS A 228 -14.75 -25.63 -14.96
N TRP A 229 -15.77 -24.78 -14.87
CA TRP A 229 -15.78 -23.52 -15.63
C TRP A 229 -14.60 -22.60 -15.26
N ARG A 230 -14.21 -22.57 -13.97
CA ARG A 230 -13.06 -21.80 -13.52
C ARG A 230 -11.75 -22.41 -14.00
N LEU A 231 -11.63 -23.73 -13.96
CA LEU A 231 -10.48 -24.43 -14.48
C LEU A 231 -10.32 -24.19 -15.99
N ASP A 232 -11.42 -24.18 -16.74
CA ASP A 232 -11.41 -23.86 -18.17
C ASP A 232 -10.99 -22.42 -18.44
N VAL A 233 -11.46 -21.44 -17.63
CA VAL A 233 -10.98 -20.06 -17.70
C VAL A 233 -9.49 -19.97 -17.47
N PHE A 234 -8.94 -20.67 -16.46
CA PHE A 234 -7.52 -20.65 -16.17
C PHE A 234 -6.67 -21.36 -17.21
N ASN A 235 -7.19 -22.40 -17.85
CA ASN A 235 -6.50 -23.15 -18.91
C ASN A 235 -6.53 -22.43 -20.26
N THR A 236 -7.43 -21.44 -20.45
CA THR A 236 -7.56 -20.69 -21.70
C THR A 236 -6.91 -19.30 -21.57
N HIS A 237 -7.64 -18.33 -21.10
CA HIS A 237 -7.20 -16.92 -21.08
C HIS A 237 -6.84 -16.38 -19.69
N GLY A 238 -7.15 -17.10 -18.60
CA GLY A 238 -6.80 -16.75 -17.21
C GLY A 238 -7.47 -15.50 -16.64
N LYS A 239 -8.45 -14.92 -17.35
CA LYS A 239 -9.12 -13.68 -16.96
C LYS A 239 -10.28 -13.97 -15.99
N ILE A 240 -9.96 -14.46 -14.78
CA ILE A 240 -10.98 -14.92 -13.82
C ILE A 240 -11.89 -13.78 -13.35
N TYR A 241 -11.37 -12.59 -13.11
CA TYR A 241 -12.18 -11.45 -12.64
C TYR A 241 -13.18 -10.97 -13.70
N GLU A 242 -12.77 -10.98 -14.96
CA GLU A 242 -13.60 -10.65 -16.10
C GLU A 242 -14.69 -11.73 -16.31
N ALA A 243 -14.32 -13.01 -16.20
CA ALA A 243 -15.26 -14.11 -16.32
C ALA A 243 -16.30 -14.11 -15.19
N SER A 244 -15.88 -13.87 -13.96
CA SER A 244 -16.79 -13.77 -12.81
C SER A 244 -17.75 -12.60 -12.94
N ALA A 245 -17.27 -11.42 -13.35
CA ALA A 245 -18.13 -10.28 -13.63
C ALA A 245 -19.12 -10.56 -14.76
N SER A 246 -18.66 -11.20 -15.84
CA SER A 246 -19.52 -11.62 -16.95
C SER A 246 -20.66 -12.51 -16.49
N LEU A 247 -20.37 -13.52 -15.65
CA LEU A 247 -21.38 -14.41 -15.10
C LEU A 247 -22.33 -13.73 -14.12
N MET A 248 -21.80 -12.88 -13.23
CA MET A 248 -22.58 -12.18 -12.20
C MET A 248 -23.57 -11.18 -12.81
N PHE A 249 -23.16 -10.47 -13.84
CA PHE A 249 -23.92 -9.36 -14.40
C PHE A 249 -24.58 -9.70 -15.76
N GLY A 250 -24.39 -10.90 -16.28
CA GLY A 250 -24.96 -11.33 -17.58
C GLY A 250 -24.45 -10.52 -18.77
N VAL A 251 -23.21 -10.05 -18.73
CA VAL A 251 -22.59 -9.26 -19.81
C VAL A 251 -21.50 -10.07 -20.52
N PRO A 252 -21.29 -9.87 -21.83
CA PRO A 252 -20.19 -10.50 -22.55
C PRO A 252 -18.83 -10.15 -21.92
N ILE A 253 -17.91 -11.12 -21.85
CA ILE A 253 -16.60 -10.95 -21.22
C ILE A 253 -15.76 -9.85 -21.91
N GLU A 254 -15.98 -9.62 -23.19
CA GLU A 254 -15.32 -8.59 -24.00
C GLU A 254 -15.66 -7.16 -23.54
N GLN A 255 -16.81 -7.00 -22.87
CA GLN A 255 -17.24 -5.72 -22.30
C GLN A 255 -16.60 -5.46 -20.92
N VAL A 256 -16.02 -6.48 -20.30
CA VAL A 256 -15.36 -6.37 -19.00
C VAL A 256 -13.88 -6.05 -19.22
N THR A 257 -13.57 -4.79 -19.42
CA THR A 257 -12.20 -4.34 -19.74
C THR A 257 -11.35 -4.08 -18.50
N LYS A 258 -10.01 -4.11 -18.67
CA LYS A 258 -9.08 -3.78 -17.59
C LYS A 258 -9.31 -2.33 -17.13
N GLY A 259 -9.55 -2.15 -15.83
CA GLY A 259 -9.86 -0.84 -15.23
C GLY A 259 -11.36 -0.51 -15.18
N SER A 260 -12.24 -1.31 -15.79
CA SER A 260 -13.69 -1.08 -15.70
C SER A 260 -14.27 -1.40 -14.31
N ASP A 261 -15.36 -0.76 -13.97
CA ASP A 261 -16.14 -1.00 -12.76
C ASP A 261 -16.58 -2.46 -12.62
N LEU A 262 -17.06 -3.06 -13.73
CA LEU A 262 -17.49 -4.46 -13.76
C LEU A 262 -16.35 -5.38 -13.37
N ARG A 263 -15.14 -5.15 -13.91
CA ARG A 263 -13.96 -5.94 -13.55
C ARG A 263 -13.59 -5.77 -12.07
N GLN A 264 -13.70 -4.56 -11.54
CA GLN A 264 -13.41 -4.32 -10.11
C GLN A 264 -14.41 -5.04 -9.21
N ARG A 265 -15.70 -5.07 -9.58
CA ARG A 265 -16.75 -5.84 -8.87
C ARG A 265 -16.45 -7.34 -8.93
N GLY A 266 -16.11 -7.88 -10.10
CA GLY A 266 -15.69 -9.28 -10.25
C GLY A 266 -14.47 -9.62 -9.40
N LYS A 267 -13.46 -8.73 -9.35
CA LYS A 267 -12.31 -8.90 -8.47
C LYS A 267 -12.69 -8.90 -6.98
N THR A 268 -13.56 -7.99 -6.57
CA THR A 268 -14.05 -7.93 -5.18
C THR A 268 -14.79 -9.20 -4.80
N ALA A 269 -15.68 -9.70 -5.67
CA ALA A 269 -16.41 -10.93 -5.45
C ALA A 269 -15.48 -12.14 -5.33
N GLU A 270 -14.54 -12.32 -6.26
CA GLU A 270 -13.57 -13.42 -6.22
C GLU A 270 -12.76 -13.44 -4.92
N LEU A 271 -12.27 -12.29 -4.50
CA LEU A 271 -11.45 -12.18 -3.28
C LEU A 271 -12.29 -12.35 -2.01
N ALA A 272 -13.50 -11.78 -1.96
CA ALA A 272 -14.37 -11.88 -0.79
C ALA A 272 -14.91 -13.30 -0.59
N LEU A 273 -15.46 -13.90 -1.65
CA LEU A 273 -16.08 -15.22 -1.59
C LEU A 273 -15.04 -16.35 -1.49
N GLY A 274 -13.85 -16.15 -2.07
CA GLY A 274 -12.76 -17.11 -1.99
C GLY A 274 -12.25 -17.39 -0.58
N TYR A 275 -12.52 -16.51 0.37
CA TYR A 275 -12.20 -16.67 1.80
C TYR A 275 -13.46 -16.96 2.67
N GLU A 276 -14.46 -17.62 2.12
CA GLU A 276 -15.73 -17.91 2.80
C GLU A 276 -16.45 -16.62 3.28
N GLY A 277 -16.15 -15.50 2.64
CA GLY A 277 -16.81 -14.24 2.94
C GLY A 277 -18.23 -14.20 2.41
N SER A 278 -19.06 -13.40 3.06
CA SER A 278 -20.43 -13.11 2.63
C SER A 278 -20.57 -11.63 2.28
N VAL A 279 -21.79 -11.13 2.21
CA VAL A 279 -22.11 -9.72 1.94
C VAL A 279 -21.25 -8.75 2.74
N ASN A 280 -21.05 -9.00 4.04
CA ASN A 280 -20.22 -8.14 4.90
C ASN A 280 -18.75 -8.10 4.47
N ALA A 281 -18.20 -9.19 3.91
CA ALA A 281 -16.85 -9.23 3.40
C ALA A 281 -16.76 -8.45 2.08
N MET A 282 -17.76 -8.58 1.21
CA MET A 282 -17.86 -7.82 -0.03
C MET A 282 -17.95 -6.32 0.24
N GLU A 283 -18.80 -5.89 1.17
CA GLU A 283 -18.91 -4.47 1.59
C GLU A 283 -17.59 -3.90 2.12
N LYS A 284 -16.85 -4.68 2.94
CA LYS A 284 -15.55 -4.27 3.46
C LYS A 284 -14.46 -4.16 2.38
N MET A 285 -14.53 -5.00 1.35
CA MET A 285 -13.57 -5.00 0.24
C MET A 285 -13.95 -4.00 -0.86
N ASP A 286 -15.21 -3.62 -0.95
CA ASP A 286 -15.71 -2.59 -1.87
C ASP A 286 -15.45 -1.19 -1.32
N LYS A 287 -14.17 -0.78 -1.36
CA LYS A 287 -13.73 0.52 -0.85
C LYS A 287 -14.42 1.72 -1.50
N GLU A 288 -14.91 1.55 -2.72
CA GLU A 288 -15.56 2.60 -3.50
C GLU A 288 -17.09 2.56 -3.35
N LYS A 289 -17.63 1.64 -2.53
CA LYS A 289 -19.07 1.44 -2.30
C LYS A 289 -19.88 1.31 -3.61
N LYS A 290 -19.29 0.61 -4.57
CA LYS A 290 -19.89 0.41 -5.92
C LYS A 290 -20.88 -0.75 -5.98
N LEU A 291 -20.81 -1.67 -5.01
CA LEU A 291 -21.76 -2.78 -4.90
C LEU A 291 -22.96 -2.36 -4.06
N SER A 292 -24.18 -2.60 -4.55
CA SER A 292 -25.37 -2.43 -3.75
C SER A 292 -25.66 -3.70 -2.93
N LYS A 293 -26.40 -3.57 -1.80
CA LYS A 293 -26.80 -4.73 -0.98
C LYS A 293 -27.68 -5.74 -1.73
N LYS A 294 -28.20 -5.37 -2.91
CA LYS A 294 -29.05 -6.22 -3.76
C LYS A 294 -28.23 -6.98 -4.80
N GLU A 295 -27.03 -6.55 -5.11
CA GLU A 295 -26.05 -7.23 -5.97
C GLU A 295 -25.19 -8.22 -5.18
#